data_365ba9a7b18f2d3f58f8f0d6fc8da76e
#
_entry.id   365ba9a7b18f2d3f58f8f0d6fc8da76e
#
_cell.length_a   1.000
_cell.length_b   1.000
_cell.length_c   1.000
_cell.angle_alpha   90.00
_cell.angle_beta   90.00
_cell.angle_gamma   90.00
#
_symmetry.space_group_name_H-M   'P 1'
#
loop_
_entity.id
_entity.type
_entity.pdbx_description
1 polymer ?
#
loop_
_entity_poly.entity_id
_entity_poly.type
_entity_poly.pdbx_seq_one_letter_code
_entity_poly.pdbx_strand_id
1 'polypeptide(L)'
;LNIPPLPLDADQTSQLVELLKSEHDESDFLLNLFKERVPAGVDQAAYVKAAFLADISEGNASSPYIDNIEAVKILGTMLGGYNIQPLIKCLKNDELAATAVDTLSKTLLIFDAFNEIFELSKTNKYAEQVIKNWANATWFTDKQDLPKKIKLTVYKVSGEINTDDLSPAP
;
A
#
# COMPACT_ATOMS: atom_id res chain seq x y z
N LEU A 1 6.91 13.42 -26.12
CA LEU A 1 5.59 13.55 -25.47
C LEU A 1 5.84 13.61 -23.97
N ASN A 2 5.68 14.74 -23.31
CA ASN A 2 5.80 14.88 -21.85
C ASN A 2 4.53 14.43 -21.13
N ILE A 3 3.94 13.32 -21.56
CA ILE A 3 2.79 12.72 -20.92
C ILE A 3 3.29 11.56 -20.05
N PRO A 4 2.95 11.50 -18.77
CA PRO A 4 3.27 10.34 -17.94
C PRO A 4 2.74 9.06 -18.58
N PRO A 5 3.48 7.95 -18.51
CA PRO A 5 2.97 6.67 -19.01
C PRO A 5 1.73 6.27 -18.21
N LEU A 6 0.80 5.58 -18.86
CA LEU A 6 -0.40 5.04 -18.19
C LEU A 6 0.01 4.08 -17.06
N PRO A 7 -0.82 3.95 -16.00
CA PRO A 7 -0.68 2.89 -15.03
C PRO A 7 -0.70 1.51 -15.71
N LEU A 8 -0.12 0.51 -15.05
CA LEU A 8 -0.18 -0.87 -15.52
C LEU A 8 -1.60 -1.41 -15.38
N ASP A 9 -2.07 -2.12 -16.40
CA ASP A 9 -3.32 -2.86 -16.35
C ASP A 9 -3.15 -4.23 -15.63
N ALA A 10 -4.23 -5.00 -15.52
CA ALA A 10 -4.23 -6.28 -14.82
C ALA A 10 -3.32 -7.33 -15.49
N ASP A 11 -3.30 -7.39 -16.81
CA ASP A 11 -2.48 -8.35 -17.56
C ASP A 11 -0.99 -8.02 -17.44
N GLN A 12 -0.64 -6.74 -17.58
CA GLN A 12 0.73 -6.25 -17.38
C GLN A 12 1.18 -6.45 -15.93
N THR A 13 0.28 -6.23 -14.95
CA THR A 13 0.59 -6.45 -13.53
C THR A 13 0.79 -7.94 -13.26
N SER A 14 0.00 -8.82 -13.85
CA SER A 14 0.19 -10.27 -13.73
C SER A 14 1.53 -10.73 -14.30
N GLN A 15 1.92 -10.21 -15.48
CA GLN A 15 3.23 -10.50 -16.07
C GLN A 15 4.37 -9.98 -15.18
N LEU A 16 4.22 -8.77 -14.61
CA LEU A 16 5.20 -8.20 -13.69
C LEU A 16 5.34 -9.05 -12.41
N VAL A 17 4.23 -9.56 -11.87
CA VAL A 17 4.24 -10.49 -10.73
C VAL A 17 5.05 -11.75 -11.06
N GLU A 18 4.89 -12.34 -12.25
CA GLU A 18 5.68 -13.50 -12.64
C GLU A 18 7.18 -13.18 -12.72
N LEU A 19 7.56 -12.00 -13.23
CA LEU A 19 8.95 -11.57 -13.23
C LEU A 19 9.51 -11.37 -11.81
N LEU A 20 8.71 -10.85 -10.87
CA LEU A 20 9.13 -10.62 -9.49
C LEU A 20 9.31 -11.90 -8.66
N LYS A 21 8.91 -13.07 -9.16
CA LYS A 21 9.12 -14.37 -8.49
C LYS A 21 10.51 -14.95 -8.71
N SER A 22 11.29 -14.41 -9.64
CA SER A 22 12.64 -14.87 -9.97
C SER A 22 13.64 -13.71 -10.05
N GLU A 23 14.93 -14.03 -10.00
CA GLU A 23 15.98 -13.02 -10.11
C GLU A 23 16.09 -12.48 -11.54
N HIS A 24 16.25 -11.15 -11.65
CA HIS A 24 16.43 -10.41 -12.89
C HIS A 24 17.46 -9.29 -12.73
N ASP A 25 18.18 -8.99 -13.79
CA ASP A 25 19.19 -7.91 -13.80
C ASP A 25 18.56 -6.52 -13.60
N GLU A 26 17.27 -6.33 -14.00
CA GLU A 26 16.52 -5.08 -13.90
C GLU A 26 15.62 -5.02 -12.66
N SER A 27 16.01 -5.65 -11.58
CA SER A 27 15.20 -5.83 -10.37
C SER A 27 14.68 -4.51 -9.78
N ASP A 28 15.52 -3.49 -9.69
CA ASP A 28 15.12 -2.17 -9.16
C ASP A 28 14.04 -1.51 -10.02
N PHE A 29 14.14 -1.66 -11.35
CA PHE A 29 13.13 -1.15 -12.26
C PHE A 29 11.81 -1.91 -12.12
N LEU A 30 11.84 -3.24 -12.07
CA LEU A 30 10.64 -4.07 -11.89
C LEU A 30 9.95 -3.78 -10.57
N LEU A 31 10.71 -3.66 -9.48
CA LEU A 31 10.19 -3.33 -8.16
C LEU A 31 9.58 -1.91 -8.13
N ASN A 32 10.21 -0.95 -8.79
CA ASN A 32 9.68 0.41 -8.93
C ASN A 32 8.36 0.40 -9.72
N LEU A 33 8.29 -0.31 -10.85
CA LEU A 33 7.03 -0.47 -11.59
C LEU A 33 5.92 -1.04 -10.71
N PHE A 34 6.22 -2.06 -9.93
CA PHE A 34 5.25 -2.70 -9.05
C PHE A 34 4.75 -1.76 -7.94
N LYS A 35 5.65 -0.99 -7.33
CA LYS A 35 5.30 -0.06 -6.26
C LYS A 35 4.54 1.17 -6.78
N GLU A 36 5.05 1.79 -7.86
CA GLU A 36 4.67 3.14 -8.26
C GLU A 36 3.74 3.19 -9.49
N ARG A 37 3.69 2.10 -10.30
CA ARG A 37 2.95 2.11 -11.56
C ARG A 37 1.76 1.16 -11.59
N VAL A 38 1.64 0.26 -10.61
CA VAL A 38 0.41 -0.50 -10.39
C VAL A 38 -0.53 0.33 -9.54
N PRO A 39 -1.76 0.60 -9.98
CA PRO A 39 -2.75 1.33 -9.19
C PRO A 39 -2.91 0.76 -7.77
N ALA A 40 -3.23 1.62 -6.81
CA ALA A 40 -3.44 1.24 -5.42
C ALA A 40 -4.93 1.19 -5.03
N GLY A 41 -5.83 1.41 -5.99
CA GLY A 41 -7.27 1.59 -5.79
C GLY A 41 -8.08 0.29 -5.91
N VAL A 42 -9.22 0.38 -6.62
CA VAL A 42 -10.24 -0.69 -6.72
C VAL A 42 -10.22 -1.44 -8.05
N ASP A 43 -9.29 -1.10 -8.93
CA ASP A 43 -9.20 -1.72 -10.25
C ASP A 43 -8.61 -3.14 -10.19
N GLN A 44 -8.68 -3.87 -11.29
CA GLN A 44 -8.22 -5.26 -11.37
C GLN A 44 -6.70 -5.40 -11.20
N ALA A 45 -5.91 -4.41 -11.61
CA ALA A 45 -4.46 -4.43 -11.41
C ALA A 45 -4.12 -4.32 -9.90
N ALA A 46 -4.85 -3.48 -9.16
CA ALA A 46 -4.72 -3.40 -7.71
C ALA A 46 -5.08 -4.72 -7.02
N TYR A 47 -6.11 -5.42 -7.51
CA TYR A 47 -6.45 -6.75 -6.99
C TYR A 47 -5.31 -7.74 -7.19
N VAL A 48 -4.71 -7.81 -8.39
CA VAL A 48 -3.56 -8.69 -8.67
C VAL A 48 -2.38 -8.36 -7.77
N LYS A 49 -2.06 -7.08 -7.59
CA LYS A 49 -1.01 -6.61 -6.67
C LYS A 49 -1.28 -7.08 -5.25
N ALA A 50 -2.49 -6.85 -4.73
CA ALA A 50 -2.86 -7.23 -3.38
C ALA A 50 -2.81 -8.74 -3.16
N ALA A 51 -3.27 -9.54 -4.13
CA ALA A 51 -3.24 -10.99 -4.06
C ALA A 51 -1.81 -11.53 -3.96
N PHE A 52 -0.89 -11.03 -4.79
CA PHE A 52 0.51 -11.44 -4.73
C PHE A 52 1.18 -11.08 -3.39
N LEU A 53 0.94 -9.87 -2.89
CA LEU A 53 1.46 -9.44 -1.59
C LEU A 53 0.88 -10.24 -0.42
N ALA A 54 -0.41 -10.62 -0.50
CA ALA A 54 -1.05 -11.48 0.46
C ALA A 54 -0.41 -12.88 0.46
N ASP A 55 -0.19 -13.45 -0.72
CA ASP A 55 0.46 -14.75 -0.86
C ASP A 55 1.89 -14.74 -0.29
N ILE A 56 2.67 -13.67 -0.49
CA ILE A 56 4.00 -13.52 0.14
C ILE A 56 3.85 -13.48 1.66
N SER A 57 2.96 -12.65 2.19
CA SER A 57 2.77 -12.49 3.63
C SER A 57 2.29 -13.77 4.33
N GLU A 58 1.57 -14.62 3.61
CA GLU A 58 1.07 -15.91 4.06
C GLU A 58 2.06 -17.08 3.81
N GLY A 59 3.17 -16.83 3.09
CA GLY A 59 4.16 -17.84 2.73
C GLY A 59 3.75 -18.74 1.56
N ASN A 60 2.71 -18.38 0.82
CA ASN A 60 2.22 -19.12 -0.36
C ASN A 60 2.98 -18.76 -1.64
N ALA A 61 3.65 -17.61 -1.66
CA ALA A 61 4.53 -17.18 -2.72
C ALA A 61 5.83 -16.61 -2.15
N SER A 62 6.85 -16.47 -3.00
CA SER A 62 8.13 -15.86 -2.65
C SER A 62 8.60 -14.91 -3.74
N SER A 63 9.39 -13.93 -3.35
CA SER A 63 10.09 -13.02 -4.24
C SER A 63 11.49 -12.77 -3.70
N PRO A 64 12.54 -12.76 -4.53
CA PRO A 64 13.87 -12.35 -4.08
C PRO A 64 13.96 -10.87 -3.69
N TYR A 65 12.94 -10.06 -4.01
CA TYR A 65 12.93 -8.60 -3.85
C TYR A 65 11.96 -8.09 -2.80
N ILE A 66 10.99 -8.92 -2.40
CA ILE A 66 9.91 -8.55 -1.47
C ILE A 66 9.84 -9.64 -0.41
N ASP A 67 10.32 -9.35 0.78
CA ASP A 67 10.12 -10.22 1.94
C ASP A 67 8.72 -10.04 2.55
N ASN A 68 8.38 -10.87 3.53
CA ASN A 68 7.06 -10.86 4.16
C ASN A 68 6.74 -9.50 4.84
N ILE A 69 7.74 -8.87 5.46
CA ILE A 69 7.56 -7.56 6.11
C ILE A 69 7.34 -6.46 5.08
N GLU A 70 8.12 -6.47 3.99
CA GLU A 70 7.97 -5.51 2.91
C GLU A 70 6.61 -5.69 2.19
N ALA A 71 6.15 -6.93 2.01
CA ALA A 71 4.82 -7.20 1.46
C ALA A 71 3.71 -6.56 2.32
N VAL A 72 3.78 -6.67 3.65
CA VAL A 72 2.82 -6.02 4.56
C VAL A 72 2.90 -4.51 4.47
N LYS A 73 4.09 -3.92 4.35
CA LYS A 73 4.25 -2.47 4.16
C LYS A 73 3.62 -1.99 2.86
N ILE A 74 3.85 -2.70 1.75
CA ILE A 74 3.27 -2.34 0.46
C ILE A 74 1.74 -2.49 0.49
N LEU A 75 1.19 -3.55 1.11
CA LEU A 75 -0.25 -3.69 1.36
C LEU A 75 -0.81 -2.46 2.10
N GLY A 76 -0.06 -1.92 3.07
CA GLY A 76 -0.44 -0.72 3.82
C GLY A 76 -0.53 0.56 2.98
N THR A 77 0.04 0.59 1.77
CA THR A 77 -0.07 1.73 0.85
C THR A 77 -1.29 1.67 -0.06
N MET A 78 -2.04 0.57 -0.05
CA MET A 78 -3.19 0.38 -0.92
C MET A 78 -4.46 0.99 -0.32
N LEU A 79 -5.35 1.49 -1.17
CA LEU A 79 -6.50 2.32 -0.78
C LEU A 79 -7.86 1.68 -1.11
N GLY A 80 -7.88 0.63 -1.91
CA GLY A 80 -9.12 0.06 -2.48
C GLY A 80 -9.78 -1.04 -1.64
N GLY A 81 -9.26 -1.37 -0.47
CA GLY A 81 -9.83 -2.38 0.42
C GLY A 81 -9.32 -3.81 0.19
N TYR A 82 -8.69 -4.15 -0.93
CA TYR A 82 -8.13 -5.48 -1.20
C TYR A 82 -7.02 -5.89 -0.21
N ASN A 83 -6.41 -4.91 0.43
CA ASN A 83 -5.36 -5.07 1.43
C ASN A 83 -5.88 -5.40 2.84
N ILE A 84 -7.14 -5.11 3.14
CA ILE A 84 -7.66 -5.13 4.51
C ILE A 84 -7.64 -6.54 5.10
N GLN A 85 -8.22 -7.52 4.41
CA GLN A 85 -8.25 -8.90 4.91
C GLN A 85 -6.84 -9.52 5.07
N PRO A 86 -5.90 -9.37 4.11
CA PRO A 86 -4.52 -9.77 4.32
C PRO A 86 -3.87 -9.14 5.56
N LEU A 87 -4.05 -7.83 5.77
CA LEU A 87 -3.50 -7.14 6.93
C LEU A 87 -4.11 -7.64 8.27
N ILE A 88 -5.42 -7.93 8.30
CA ILE A 88 -6.06 -8.51 9.49
C ILE A 88 -5.50 -9.91 9.80
N LYS A 89 -5.25 -10.73 8.78
CA LYS A 89 -4.60 -12.04 8.95
C LYS A 89 -3.20 -11.90 9.55
N CYS A 90 -2.43 -10.91 9.10
CA CYS A 90 -1.09 -10.65 9.62
C CYS A 90 -1.08 -10.29 11.13
N LEU A 91 -2.16 -9.77 11.70
CA LEU A 91 -2.26 -9.55 13.16
C LEU A 91 -2.17 -10.84 13.98
N LYS A 92 -2.36 -12.00 13.35
CA LYS A 92 -2.27 -13.32 14.00
C LYS A 92 -0.88 -13.97 13.87
N ASN A 93 0.03 -13.34 13.15
CA ASN A 93 1.41 -13.78 12.95
C ASN A 93 2.36 -12.85 13.71
N ASP A 94 3.02 -13.36 14.76
CA ASP A 94 3.87 -12.54 15.64
C ASP A 94 5.01 -11.83 14.90
N GLU A 95 5.53 -12.37 13.80
CA GLU A 95 6.61 -11.76 13.01
C GLU A 95 6.10 -10.56 12.20
N LEU A 96 4.85 -10.59 11.75
CA LEU A 96 4.25 -9.57 10.87
C LEU A 96 3.35 -8.60 11.63
N ALA A 97 2.88 -8.99 12.81
CA ALA A 97 1.82 -8.29 13.53
C ALA A 97 2.17 -6.84 13.85
N ALA A 98 3.42 -6.54 14.22
CA ALA A 98 3.83 -5.17 14.51
C ALA A 98 3.72 -4.27 13.27
N THR A 99 4.13 -4.76 12.09
CA THR A 99 4.00 -4.05 10.83
C THR A 99 2.53 -3.91 10.42
N ALA A 100 1.72 -4.96 10.63
CA ALA A 100 0.29 -4.91 10.36
C ALA A 100 -0.44 -3.90 11.28
N VAL A 101 -0.04 -3.77 12.55
CA VAL A 101 -0.55 -2.72 13.44
C VAL A 101 -0.24 -1.33 12.90
N ASP A 102 1.00 -1.07 12.49
CA ASP A 102 1.38 0.24 11.94
C ASP A 102 0.57 0.59 10.69
N THR A 103 0.41 -0.35 9.77
CA THR A 103 -0.34 -0.14 8.53
C THR A 103 -1.84 0.03 8.77
N LEU A 104 -2.48 -0.85 9.55
CA LEU A 104 -3.91 -0.77 9.84
C LEU A 104 -4.26 0.47 10.68
N SER A 105 -3.38 0.91 11.57
CA SER A 105 -3.59 2.15 12.34
C SER A 105 -3.68 3.40 11.47
N LYS A 106 -3.12 3.36 10.27
CA LYS A 106 -3.18 4.44 9.27
C LYS A 106 -4.27 4.24 8.22
N THR A 107 -4.86 3.05 8.17
CA THR A 107 -5.92 2.71 7.21
C THR A 107 -7.27 3.05 7.83
N LEU A 108 -7.91 4.09 7.30
CA LEU A 108 -9.21 4.56 7.76
C LEU A 108 -10.32 4.08 6.81
N LEU A 109 -11.58 4.26 7.23
CA LEU A 109 -12.76 3.95 6.42
C LEU A 109 -12.90 2.46 6.06
N ILE A 110 -12.59 1.59 7.02
CA ILE A 110 -12.69 0.13 6.87
C ILE A 110 -14.00 -0.44 7.45
N PHE A 111 -15.08 0.25 7.28
CA PHE A 111 -16.38 0.03 7.93
C PHE A 111 -16.75 -1.44 8.17
N ASP A 112 -16.70 -2.27 7.14
CA ASP A 112 -17.10 -3.68 7.24
C ASP A 112 -16.11 -4.51 8.08
N ALA A 113 -14.83 -4.17 8.05
CA ALA A 113 -13.77 -4.88 8.77
C ALA A 113 -13.60 -4.40 10.22
N PHE A 114 -14.18 -3.26 10.60
CA PHE A 114 -14.06 -2.73 11.96
C PHE A 114 -14.52 -3.74 13.01
N ASN A 115 -15.69 -4.33 12.82
CA ASN A 115 -16.24 -5.30 13.76
C ASN A 115 -15.36 -6.54 13.90
N GLU A 116 -14.75 -7.01 12.80
CA GLU A 116 -13.82 -8.14 12.85
C GLU A 116 -12.58 -7.81 13.68
N ILE A 117 -11.97 -6.65 13.48
CA ILE A 117 -10.81 -6.20 14.27
C ILE A 117 -11.21 -5.99 15.73
N PHE A 118 -12.39 -5.42 15.99
CA PHE A 118 -12.92 -5.22 17.34
C PHE A 118 -13.14 -6.55 18.06
N GLU A 119 -13.75 -7.55 17.42
CA GLU A 119 -13.92 -8.88 18.01
C GLU A 119 -12.56 -9.56 18.25
N LEU A 120 -11.64 -9.46 17.27
CA LEU A 120 -10.28 -9.99 17.42
C LEU A 120 -9.52 -9.31 18.57
N SER A 121 -9.76 -8.04 18.85
CA SER A 121 -9.08 -7.29 19.90
C SER A 121 -9.33 -7.82 21.31
N LYS A 122 -10.41 -8.59 21.51
CA LYS A 122 -10.73 -9.21 22.79
C LYS A 122 -9.72 -10.32 23.19
N THR A 123 -9.02 -10.89 22.23
CA THR A 123 -8.08 -12.01 22.44
C THR A 123 -6.69 -11.79 21.82
N ASN A 124 -6.54 -10.78 20.99
CA ASN A 124 -5.29 -10.48 20.29
C ASN A 124 -4.80 -9.06 20.64
N LYS A 125 -3.64 -8.99 21.29
CA LYS A 125 -3.01 -7.73 21.73
C LYS A 125 -2.71 -6.75 20.58
N TYR A 126 -2.43 -7.25 19.39
CA TYR A 126 -2.12 -6.44 18.23
C TYR A 126 -3.38 -5.79 17.66
N ALA A 127 -4.48 -6.53 17.57
CA ALA A 127 -5.77 -5.96 17.19
C ALA A 127 -6.25 -4.94 18.23
N GLU A 128 -6.04 -5.21 19.53
CA GLU A 128 -6.31 -4.23 20.60
C GLU A 128 -5.50 -2.95 20.40
N GLN A 129 -4.23 -3.06 20.00
CA GLN A 129 -3.38 -1.89 19.71
C GLN A 129 -3.91 -1.09 18.51
N VAL A 130 -4.40 -1.74 17.45
CA VAL A 130 -5.03 -1.04 16.31
C VAL A 130 -6.24 -0.22 16.77
N ILE A 131 -7.14 -0.83 17.56
CA ILE A 131 -8.32 -0.12 18.12
C ILE A 131 -7.88 1.09 18.98
N LYS A 132 -6.86 0.92 19.84
CA LYS A 132 -6.32 2.03 20.64
C LYS A 132 -5.72 3.14 19.78
N ASN A 133 -4.99 2.78 18.72
CA ASN A 133 -4.38 3.75 17.82
C ASN A 133 -5.46 4.55 17.06
N TRP A 134 -6.53 3.92 16.63
CA TRP A 134 -7.67 4.63 16.02
C TRP A 134 -8.37 5.55 17.02
N ALA A 135 -8.62 5.07 18.24
CA ALA A 135 -9.25 5.88 19.29
C ALA A 135 -8.41 7.12 19.69
N ASN A 136 -7.08 6.99 19.64
CA ASN A 136 -6.14 8.06 19.94
C ASN A 136 -5.82 8.92 18.70
N ALA A 137 -6.38 8.63 17.54
CA ALA A 137 -6.10 9.31 16.27
C ALA A 137 -4.59 9.37 15.93
N THR A 138 -3.83 8.28 16.18
CA THR A 138 -2.38 8.25 15.93
C THR A 138 -2.02 8.52 14.49
N TRP A 139 -2.89 8.10 13.55
CA TRP A 139 -2.79 8.42 12.11
C TRP A 139 -2.72 9.92 11.81
N PHE A 140 -3.19 10.75 12.74
CA PHE A 140 -3.19 12.21 12.63
C PHE A 140 -2.10 12.85 13.51
N THR A 141 -1.90 12.35 14.72
CA THR A 141 -0.99 12.92 15.72
C THR A 141 0.46 12.54 15.53
N ASP A 142 0.74 11.33 15.02
CA ASP A 142 2.10 10.80 14.84
C ASP A 142 2.76 11.25 13.51
N LYS A 143 2.33 12.39 12.97
CA LYS A 143 2.97 12.97 11.79
C LYS A 143 4.35 13.49 12.14
N GLN A 144 5.29 13.24 11.22
CA GLN A 144 6.62 13.82 11.33
C GLN A 144 6.54 15.35 11.31
N ASP A 145 7.38 15.99 12.11
CA ASP A 145 7.56 17.44 12.05
C ASP A 145 7.94 17.88 10.63
N LEU A 146 7.37 19.01 10.21
CA LEU A 146 7.74 19.59 8.92
C LEU A 146 9.23 19.98 8.94
N PRO A 147 9.99 19.72 7.88
CA PRO A 147 11.38 20.12 7.80
C PRO A 147 11.49 21.65 7.87
N LYS A 148 12.44 22.14 8.66
CA LYS A 148 12.68 23.59 8.80
C LYS A 148 13.02 24.31 7.50
N LYS A 149 13.47 23.57 6.48
CA LYS A 149 13.77 24.06 5.13
C LYS A 149 13.30 23.02 4.12
N ILE A 150 12.54 23.48 3.12
CA ILE A 150 12.10 22.67 1.98
C ILE A 150 12.75 23.26 0.73
N LYS A 151 13.46 22.42 -0.05
CA LYS A 151 13.98 22.80 -1.36
C LYS A 151 12.99 22.31 -2.41
N LEU A 152 12.42 23.24 -3.15
CA LEU A 152 11.48 22.96 -4.23
C LEU A 152 12.10 23.27 -5.58
N THR A 153 11.79 22.46 -6.59
CA THR A 153 12.02 22.79 -7.99
C THR A 153 10.75 23.41 -8.54
N VAL A 154 10.84 24.64 -8.97
CA VAL A 154 9.68 25.37 -9.51
C VAL A 154 9.77 25.33 -11.03
N TYR A 155 8.69 24.91 -11.68
CA TYR A 155 8.53 24.97 -13.12
C TYR A 155 7.56 26.10 -13.46
N LYS A 156 8.01 27.00 -14.34
CA LYS A 156 7.14 28.06 -14.87
C LYS A 156 6.44 27.51 -16.14
N VAL A 157 5.13 27.53 -16.13
CA VAL A 157 4.31 27.22 -17.29
C VAL A 157 3.77 28.53 -17.86
N SER A 158 3.79 28.69 -19.17
CA SER A 158 3.23 29.85 -19.85
C SER A 158 1.76 29.61 -20.19
N GLY A 159 0.96 30.67 -20.14
CA GLY A 159 -0.46 30.62 -20.42
C GLY A 159 -1.31 30.54 -19.17
N GLU A 160 -2.60 30.42 -19.36
CA GLU A 160 -3.59 30.19 -18.30
C GLU A 160 -3.67 28.70 -18.01
N ILE A 161 -3.62 28.32 -16.73
CA ILE A 161 -3.72 26.95 -16.26
C ILE A 161 -4.88 26.89 -15.28
N ASN A 162 -5.81 25.97 -15.51
CA ASN A 162 -6.92 25.70 -14.62
C ASN A 162 -6.71 24.40 -13.85
N THR A 163 -7.68 24.04 -12.99
CA THR A 163 -7.63 22.83 -12.18
C THR A 163 -7.67 21.55 -13.02
N ASP A 164 -8.34 21.57 -14.17
CA ASP A 164 -8.48 20.40 -15.03
C ASP A 164 -7.17 20.08 -15.77
N ASP A 165 -6.34 21.10 -16.01
CA ASP A 165 -4.99 20.92 -16.56
C ASP A 165 -4.05 20.24 -15.55
N LEU A 166 -4.26 20.46 -14.24
CA LEU A 166 -3.44 19.93 -13.16
C LEU A 166 -3.98 18.60 -12.60
N SER A 167 -5.28 18.42 -12.64
CA SER A 167 -5.99 17.23 -12.14
C SER A 167 -7.18 16.94 -13.05
N PRO A 168 -6.92 16.42 -14.27
CA PRO A 168 -7.98 16.11 -15.21
C PRO A 168 -8.94 15.08 -14.59
N ALA A 169 -10.23 15.35 -14.73
CA ALA A 169 -11.26 14.39 -14.37
C ALA A 169 -11.15 13.15 -15.28
N PRO A 170 -11.42 11.95 -14.78
CA PRO A 170 -11.41 10.71 -15.56
C PRO A 170 -12.52 10.69 -16.62
#